data_67c79cf6fc92f665365b1e7a0672e2a4
#
_entry.id   67c79cf6fc92f665365b1e7a0672e2a4
#
_cell.length_a   1.000
_cell.length_b   1.000
_cell.length_c   1.000
_cell.angle_alpha   90.00
_cell.angle_beta   90.00
_cell.angle_gamma   90.00
#
_symmetry.space_group_name_H-M   'P 1'
#
loop_
_entity.id
_entity.type
_entity.pdbx_description
1 polymer ?
#
loop_
_entity_poly.entity_id
_entity_poly.type
_entity_poly.pdbx_seq_one_letter_code
_entity_poly.pdbx_strand_id
1 'polypeptide(L)'
;MSNAALDKKILLPTIAIVLLTSAPLIFYASSLQGMIQSIYDFTAKSFGWGYILLYLLGGFFVFFIAFSPYGKIKLGGHDQKPVFNNFHWGSMIIAAGHGIGMVNWSMVEPLITNTAAPLGHGANAAYSYEVATAYTFFHWGPYYWVLYLIPCIPIFYFMGVRQVKKQRVSECLTPLFGRKLIDGWFGVCLDVFIIMGLAGGIGSTLATAVQLVSGLYADYFGLPDTQALHLGVLGMFTVITLGSIRKPLSKGMRLLSDMNSILALSLLAIVLIGGATGYFFSLGTNTLGMVLDMFPRVSGWTDPFNASGFPAKWTVFYGAWFLAYGPMMAIFFTGISMGRTLRETVLGVYFFGCLSSFLFSVIFGGFSLYLQYTGQFDVYAFYLANGLPNTVSKVVSLTPLHQIMSPAFLICCTIFLTTTIDAATRVMASMSSKEILSDQEPSVTSKYIWCISLSILVLGVLLVGGLEIIQALVVLAAIPLLGICVIMNISMFKAVREDFPNIWAANLLYIDKEKSGGKA
;
A
#
# COMPACT_ATOMS: atom_id res chain seq x y z
N MET A 1 -0.06 -1.39 -30.91
CA MET A 1 0.21 -2.29 -29.77
C MET A 1 -0.93 -3.28 -29.69
N SER A 2 -0.67 -4.59 -29.78
CA SER A 2 -1.70 -5.62 -29.59
C SER A 2 -2.07 -5.69 -28.10
N ASN A 3 -3.37 -5.74 -27.81
CA ASN A 3 -3.84 -5.89 -26.43
C ASN A 3 -3.74 -7.34 -25.98
N ALA A 4 -3.33 -7.57 -24.74
CA ALA A 4 -3.30 -8.90 -24.15
C ALA A 4 -4.72 -9.51 -24.09
N ALA A 5 -4.84 -10.80 -24.37
CA ALA A 5 -6.12 -11.50 -24.34
C ALA A 5 -6.64 -11.67 -22.89
N LEU A 6 -7.95 -11.48 -22.70
CA LEU A 6 -8.64 -11.69 -21.43
C LEU A 6 -8.63 -13.16 -21.00
N ASP A 7 -8.36 -13.41 -19.73
CA ASP A 7 -8.59 -14.71 -19.12
C ASP A 7 -9.94 -14.75 -18.40
N LYS A 8 -10.96 -15.26 -19.10
CA LYS A 8 -12.31 -15.36 -18.56
C LYS A 8 -12.39 -16.26 -17.31
N LYS A 9 -11.47 -17.23 -17.15
CA LYS A 9 -11.45 -18.13 -15.99
C LYS A 9 -11.12 -17.42 -14.69
N ILE A 10 -10.37 -16.31 -14.76
CA ILE A 10 -10.04 -15.47 -13.60
C ILE A 10 -10.98 -14.28 -13.52
N LEU A 11 -11.19 -13.58 -14.63
CA LEU A 11 -11.97 -12.35 -14.65
C LEU A 11 -13.40 -12.58 -14.16
N LEU A 12 -14.12 -13.58 -14.70
CA LEU A 12 -15.53 -13.77 -14.39
C LEU A 12 -15.79 -14.13 -12.92
N PRO A 13 -15.10 -15.13 -12.31
CA PRO A 13 -15.28 -15.41 -10.89
C PRO A 13 -14.94 -14.22 -10.00
N THR A 14 -13.86 -13.51 -10.30
CA THR A 14 -13.43 -12.37 -9.49
C THR A 14 -14.46 -11.23 -9.54
N ILE A 15 -14.94 -10.87 -10.73
CA ILE A 15 -15.98 -9.85 -10.87
C ILE A 15 -17.28 -10.30 -10.19
N ALA A 16 -17.67 -11.57 -10.35
CA ALA A 16 -18.85 -12.11 -9.67
C ALA A 16 -18.74 -11.97 -8.14
N ILE A 17 -17.58 -12.29 -7.55
CA ILE A 17 -17.36 -12.13 -6.11
C ILE A 17 -17.38 -10.65 -5.72
N VAL A 18 -16.72 -9.75 -6.48
CA VAL A 18 -16.77 -8.30 -6.21
C VAL A 18 -18.23 -7.80 -6.20
N LEU A 19 -19.04 -8.18 -7.18
CA LEU A 19 -20.44 -7.77 -7.25
C LEU A 19 -21.28 -8.38 -6.13
N LEU A 20 -21.08 -9.67 -5.81
CA LEU A 20 -21.76 -10.36 -4.72
C LEU A 20 -21.40 -9.79 -3.34
N THR A 21 -20.19 -9.31 -3.15
CA THR A 21 -19.79 -8.63 -1.91
C THR A 21 -20.27 -7.18 -1.86
N SER A 22 -20.29 -6.49 -3.00
CA SER A 22 -20.73 -5.09 -3.06
C SER A 22 -22.24 -4.92 -2.96
N ALA A 23 -23.03 -5.83 -3.51
CA ALA A 23 -24.49 -5.72 -3.51
C ALA A 23 -25.09 -5.65 -2.09
N PRO A 24 -24.74 -6.55 -1.13
CA PRO A 24 -25.21 -6.41 0.24
C PRO A 24 -24.78 -5.09 0.89
N LEU A 25 -23.55 -4.62 0.64
CA LEU A 25 -23.07 -3.34 1.17
C LEU A 25 -23.88 -2.15 0.64
N ILE A 26 -24.40 -2.23 -0.60
CA ILE A 26 -25.22 -1.18 -1.20
C ILE A 26 -26.65 -1.22 -0.69
N PHE A 27 -27.26 -2.41 -0.64
CA PHE A 27 -28.72 -2.53 -0.38
C PHE A 27 -29.06 -2.73 1.10
N TYR A 28 -28.13 -3.20 1.94
CA TYR A 28 -28.37 -3.54 3.35
C TYR A 28 -27.34 -2.89 4.29
N ALA A 29 -26.80 -1.72 3.91
CA ALA A 29 -25.72 -1.02 4.58
C ALA A 29 -25.89 -0.97 6.12
N SER A 30 -27.04 -0.46 6.60
CA SER A 30 -27.28 -0.26 8.04
C SER A 30 -27.42 -1.57 8.84
N SER A 31 -27.92 -2.64 8.24
CA SER A 31 -28.12 -3.93 8.90
C SER A 31 -26.84 -4.77 8.96
N LEU A 32 -25.86 -4.49 8.09
CA LEU A 32 -24.60 -5.24 8.00
C LEU A 32 -23.53 -4.72 8.94
N GLN A 33 -23.62 -3.48 9.42
CA GLN A 33 -22.58 -2.84 10.21
C GLN A 33 -22.17 -3.67 11.43
N GLY A 34 -23.13 -4.09 12.26
CA GLY A 34 -22.85 -4.90 13.45
C GLY A 34 -22.28 -6.28 13.14
N MET A 35 -22.74 -6.91 12.04
CA MET A 35 -22.21 -8.20 11.60
C MET A 35 -20.77 -8.07 11.11
N ILE A 36 -20.46 -7.06 10.30
CA ILE A 36 -19.11 -6.81 9.80
C ILE A 36 -18.15 -6.52 10.96
N GLN A 37 -18.58 -5.71 11.93
CA GLN A 37 -17.80 -5.43 13.14
C GLN A 37 -17.49 -6.72 13.93
N SER A 38 -18.50 -7.57 14.13
CA SER A 38 -18.31 -8.85 14.84
C SER A 38 -17.32 -9.77 14.11
N ILE A 39 -17.39 -9.83 12.78
CA ILE A 39 -16.46 -10.60 11.95
C ILE A 39 -15.05 -10.01 12.05
N TYR A 40 -14.92 -8.67 12.02
CA TYR A 40 -13.64 -8.01 12.21
C TYR A 40 -13.01 -8.35 13.56
N ASP A 41 -13.77 -8.20 14.64
CA ASP A 41 -13.29 -8.45 16.00
C ASP A 41 -12.84 -9.91 16.18
N PHE A 42 -13.64 -10.86 15.66
CA PHE A 42 -13.27 -12.27 15.65
C PHE A 42 -11.97 -12.49 14.87
N THR A 43 -11.88 -11.91 13.68
CA THR A 43 -10.73 -12.09 12.79
C THR A 43 -9.46 -11.46 13.35
N ALA A 44 -9.54 -10.23 13.84
CA ALA A 44 -8.40 -9.52 14.43
C ALA A 44 -7.87 -10.23 15.67
N LYS A 45 -8.76 -10.77 16.52
CA LYS A 45 -8.38 -11.55 17.69
C LYS A 45 -7.80 -12.92 17.35
N SER A 46 -8.40 -13.63 16.39
CA SER A 46 -8.03 -15.01 16.07
C SER A 46 -6.79 -15.10 15.17
N PHE A 47 -6.62 -14.17 14.24
CA PHE A 47 -5.56 -14.22 13.21
C PHE A 47 -4.61 -13.02 13.25
N GLY A 48 -4.90 -11.99 14.05
CA GLY A 48 -4.09 -10.76 14.11
C GLY A 48 -2.63 -11.03 14.46
N TRP A 49 -2.35 -11.99 15.34
CA TRP A 49 -0.98 -12.43 15.65
C TRP A 49 -0.21 -12.89 14.42
N GLY A 50 -0.91 -13.42 13.41
CA GLY A 50 -0.29 -13.89 12.16
C GLY A 50 0.34 -12.76 11.35
N TYR A 51 -0.28 -11.57 11.28
CA TYR A 51 0.30 -10.40 10.60
C TYR A 51 1.56 -9.90 11.30
N ILE A 52 1.51 -9.86 12.64
CA ILE A 52 2.66 -9.42 13.46
C ILE A 52 3.81 -10.42 13.36
N LEU A 53 3.51 -11.72 13.42
CA LEU A 53 4.51 -12.78 13.26
C LEU A 53 5.10 -12.78 11.84
N LEU A 54 4.26 -12.61 10.81
CA LEU A 54 4.73 -12.51 9.42
C LEU A 54 5.67 -11.32 9.24
N TYR A 55 5.35 -10.18 9.85
CA TYR A 55 6.24 -9.02 9.86
C TYR A 55 7.58 -9.34 10.53
N LEU A 56 7.53 -9.89 11.75
CA LEU A 56 8.74 -10.17 12.54
C LEU A 56 9.68 -11.14 11.82
N LEU A 57 9.15 -12.28 11.36
CA LEU A 57 9.94 -13.27 10.63
C LEU A 57 10.30 -12.78 9.21
N GLY A 58 9.37 -12.06 8.58
CA GLY A 58 9.56 -11.48 7.26
C GLY A 58 10.64 -10.41 7.24
N GLY A 59 10.80 -9.63 8.31
CA GLY A 59 11.90 -8.69 8.46
C GLY A 59 13.25 -9.38 8.41
N PHE A 60 13.45 -10.44 9.19
CA PHE A 60 14.67 -11.26 9.11
C PHE A 60 14.88 -11.83 7.71
N PHE A 61 13.82 -12.33 7.08
CA PHE A 61 13.88 -12.86 5.71
C PHE A 61 14.30 -11.79 4.68
N VAL A 62 13.67 -10.62 4.70
CA VAL A 62 13.95 -9.51 3.77
C VAL A 62 15.42 -9.08 3.84
N PHE A 63 15.94 -8.89 5.05
CA PHE A 63 17.34 -8.53 5.25
C PHE A 63 18.28 -9.71 4.97
N PHE A 64 17.89 -10.94 5.26
CA PHE A 64 18.66 -12.13 4.85
C PHE A 64 18.84 -12.17 3.33
N ILE A 65 17.80 -11.97 2.55
CA ILE A 65 17.89 -11.91 1.08
C ILE A 65 18.83 -10.77 0.63
N ALA A 66 18.69 -9.59 1.23
CA ALA A 66 19.49 -8.43 0.85
C ALA A 66 21.00 -8.63 1.14
N PHE A 67 21.35 -9.22 2.28
CA PHE A 67 22.76 -9.34 2.71
C PHE A 67 23.44 -10.67 2.36
N SER A 68 22.66 -11.67 1.92
CA SER A 68 23.19 -12.95 1.47
C SER A 68 23.60 -12.93 -0.02
N PRO A 69 24.17 -14.03 -0.55
CA PRO A 69 24.45 -14.18 -1.99
C PRO A 69 23.21 -14.02 -2.89
N TYR A 70 21.99 -14.32 -2.40
CA TYR A 70 20.75 -14.08 -3.13
C TYR A 70 20.58 -12.62 -3.57
N GLY A 71 21.04 -11.68 -2.74
CA GLY A 71 21.01 -10.25 -3.04
C GLY A 71 21.81 -9.84 -4.27
N LYS A 72 22.73 -10.68 -4.77
CA LYS A 72 23.52 -10.40 -5.97
C LYS A 72 22.81 -10.75 -7.27
N ILE A 73 21.70 -11.51 -7.21
CA ILE A 73 20.90 -11.87 -8.40
C ILE A 73 20.36 -10.59 -9.04
N LYS A 74 20.50 -10.47 -10.37
CA LYS A 74 20.17 -9.26 -11.12
C LYS A 74 18.87 -9.43 -11.89
N LEU A 75 17.98 -8.44 -11.80
CA LEU A 75 16.74 -8.40 -12.56
C LEU A 75 17.04 -8.08 -14.04
N GLY A 76 16.43 -8.79 -14.96
CA GLY A 76 16.63 -8.62 -16.40
C GLY A 76 17.84 -9.34 -16.98
N GLY A 77 18.64 -10.00 -16.15
CA GLY A 77 19.85 -10.70 -16.54
C GLY A 77 21.12 -9.84 -16.44
N HIS A 78 22.24 -10.47 -16.77
CA HIS A 78 23.57 -9.91 -16.48
C HIS A 78 23.85 -8.57 -17.18
N ASP A 79 23.55 -8.48 -18.46
CA ASP A 79 23.91 -7.33 -19.30
C ASP A 79 22.91 -6.18 -19.22
N GLN A 80 21.75 -6.41 -18.57
CA GLN A 80 20.74 -5.39 -18.42
C GLN A 80 21.26 -4.24 -17.53
N LYS A 81 21.33 -3.03 -18.08
CA LYS A 81 21.64 -1.82 -17.31
C LYS A 81 20.39 -1.30 -16.60
N PRO A 82 20.55 -0.61 -15.46
CA PRO A 82 19.42 0.06 -14.80
C PRO A 82 18.68 0.98 -15.76
N VAL A 83 17.35 0.84 -15.82
CA VAL A 83 16.48 1.64 -16.70
C VAL A 83 16.43 3.11 -16.23
N PHE A 84 16.55 3.33 -14.93
CA PHE A 84 16.51 4.65 -14.31
C PHE A 84 17.75 4.88 -13.46
N ASN A 85 18.24 6.13 -13.41
CA ASN A 85 19.27 6.52 -12.45
C ASN A 85 18.73 6.46 -11.00
N ASN A 86 19.61 6.55 -10.00
CA ASN A 86 19.23 6.37 -8.60
C ASN A 86 18.23 7.43 -8.11
N PHE A 87 18.34 8.67 -8.58
CA PHE A 87 17.45 9.76 -8.19
C PHE A 87 16.02 9.53 -8.70
N HIS A 88 15.85 9.30 -10.00
CA HIS A 88 14.53 9.02 -10.57
C HIS A 88 13.92 7.75 -10.03
N TRP A 89 14.72 6.70 -9.84
CA TRP A 89 14.27 5.45 -9.25
C TRP A 89 13.77 5.63 -7.81
N GLY A 90 14.55 6.31 -6.96
CA GLY A 90 14.15 6.62 -5.59
C GLY A 90 12.90 7.49 -5.53
N SER A 91 12.81 8.51 -6.38
CA SER A 91 11.62 9.38 -6.48
C SER A 91 10.36 8.61 -6.86
N MET A 92 10.47 7.64 -7.79
CA MET A 92 9.33 6.78 -8.15
C MET A 92 8.89 5.86 -7.01
N ILE A 93 9.84 5.34 -6.19
CA ILE A 93 9.51 4.55 -5.01
C ILE A 93 8.76 5.41 -3.99
N ILE A 94 9.27 6.60 -3.70
CA ILE A 94 8.63 7.57 -2.79
C ILE A 94 7.21 7.89 -3.27
N ALA A 95 7.05 8.20 -4.54
CA ALA A 95 5.75 8.57 -5.12
C ALA A 95 4.73 7.44 -5.09
N ALA A 96 5.15 6.22 -5.42
CA ALA A 96 4.24 5.07 -5.50
C ALA A 96 3.89 4.49 -4.12
N GLY A 97 4.80 4.60 -3.16
CA GLY A 97 4.65 3.94 -1.87
C GLY A 97 3.69 4.64 -0.91
N HIS A 98 3.49 5.93 -1.03
CA HIS A 98 2.77 6.68 0.00
C HIS A 98 1.40 7.16 -0.43
N GLY A 99 1.19 7.51 -1.65
CA GLY A 99 -0.09 7.92 -2.15
C GLY A 99 -0.94 8.74 -1.15
N ILE A 100 -2.22 8.78 -1.38
CA ILE A 100 -3.18 9.52 -0.56
C ILE A 100 -3.34 8.95 0.87
N GLY A 101 -3.03 7.66 1.08
CA GLY A 101 -3.14 7.03 2.40
C GLY A 101 -2.23 7.67 3.44
N MET A 102 -0.93 7.81 3.14
CA MET A 102 0.04 8.43 4.06
C MET A 102 -0.30 9.91 4.31
N VAL A 103 -0.68 10.64 3.27
CA VAL A 103 -1.07 12.06 3.40
C VAL A 103 -2.24 12.21 4.36
N ASN A 104 -3.21 11.30 4.30
CA ASN A 104 -4.41 11.32 5.14
C ASN A 104 -4.10 10.93 6.59
N TRP A 105 -3.43 9.78 6.79
CA TRP A 105 -3.23 9.21 8.11
C TRP A 105 -2.11 9.87 8.90
N SER A 106 -1.07 10.40 8.25
CA SER A 106 0.06 11.03 8.96
C SER A 106 -0.37 12.15 9.92
N MET A 107 -1.43 12.90 9.58
CA MET A 107 -1.90 14.01 10.39
C MET A 107 -2.78 13.58 11.59
N VAL A 108 -3.39 12.41 11.55
CA VAL A 108 -4.39 12.00 12.56
C VAL A 108 -3.93 10.81 13.39
N GLU A 109 -3.19 9.86 12.82
CA GLU A 109 -2.72 8.68 13.55
C GLU A 109 -1.87 9.02 14.78
N PRO A 110 -0.96 10.01 14.78
CA PRO A 110 -0.21 10.36 15.99
C PRO A 110 -1.12 10.81 17.13
N LEU A 111 -2.24 11.48 16.85
CA LEU A 111 -3.21 11.90 17.86
C LEU A 111 -3.98 10.71 18.44
N ILE A 112 -4.39 9.79 17.57
CA ILE A 112 -5.04 8.53 17.99
C ILE A 112 -4.08 7.73 18.88
N THR A 113 -2.82 7.60 18.47
CA THR A 113 -1.80 6.86 19.21
C THR A 113 -1.50 7.53 20.54
N ASN A 114 -1.38 8.87 20.58
CA ASN A 114 -1.18 9.62 21.81
C ASN A 114 -2.31 9.38 22.82
N THR A 115 -3.56 9.38 22.34
CA THR A 115 -4.74 9.20 23.22
C THR A 115 -4.94 7.73 23.61
N ALA A 116 -4.70 6.79 22.70
CA ALA A 116 -4.77 5.36 22.99
C ALA A 116 -3.64 4.90 23.92
N ALA A 117 -2.56 5.67 24.01
CA ALA A 117 -1.40 5.44 24.85
C ALA A 117 -0.93 3.96 24.86
N PRO A 118 -0.59 3.39 23.67
CA PRO A 118 -0.14 2.00 23.58
C PRO A 118 1.07 1.80 24.49
N LEU A 119 1.29 0.58 24.95
CA LEU A 119 2.38 0.19 25.85
C LEU A 119 2.23 0.72 27.31
N GLY A 120 1.08 1.25 27.69
CA GLY A 120 0.78 1.60 29.08
C GLY A 120 1.28 2.98 29.53
N HIS A 121 1.61 3.86 28.58
CA HIS A 121 1.94 5.26 28.88
C HIS A 121 0.66 6.06 29.13
N GLY A 122 0.73 7.05 30.03
CA GLY A 122 -0.42 7.93 30.28
C GLY A 122 -0.77 8.76 29.04
N ALA A 123 -2.05 8.77 28.66
CA ALA A 123 -2.53 9.56 27.54
C ALA A 123 -2.22 11.06 27.75
N ASN A 124 -1.85 11.77 26.68
CA ASN A 124 -1.51 13.19 26.67
C ASN A 124 -0.32 13.60 27.56
N ALA A 125 0.46 12.66 28.09
CA ALA A 125 1.74 12.95 28.73
C ALA A 125 2.80 13.30 27.66
N ALA A 126 3.82 14.08 28.02
CA ALA A 126 4.90 14.45 27.08
C ALA A 126 5.50 13.22 26.37
N TYR A 127 5.78 12.17 27.13
CA TYR A 127 6.29 10.90 26.59
C TYR A 127 5.32 10.22 25.61
N SER A 128 4.00 10.35 25.83
CA SER A 128 3.00 9.80 24.93
C SER A 128 3.02 10.48 23.55
N TYR A 129 3.30 11.78 23.47
CA TYR A 129 3.49 12.50 22.20
C TYR A 129 4.73 12.01 21.45
N GLU A 130 5.81 11.71 22.17
CA GLU A 130 7.03 11.16 21.58
C GLU A 130 6.78 9.75 21.02
N VAL A 131 6.16 8.86 21.81
CA VAL A 131 5.75 7.51 21.40
C VAL A 131 4.81 7.57 20.20
N ALA A 132 3.87 8.51 20.16
CA ALA A 132 2.89 8.64 19.09
C ALA A 132 3.54 8.85 17.73
N THR A 133 4.50 9.76 17.62
CA THR A 133 5.22 10.01 16.37
C THR A 133 6.08 8.81 15.99
N ALA A 134 6.78 8.21 16.95
CA ALA A 134 7.61 7.04 16.72
C ALA A 134 6.78 5.83 16.25
N TYR A 135 5.60 5.63 16.85
CA TYR A 135 4.70 4.53 16.50
C TYR A 135 4.08 4.72 15.10
N THR A 136 3.67 5.95 14.76
CA THR A 136 3.21 6.29 13.41
C THR A 136 4.31 6.03 12.39
N PHE A 137 5.54 6.47 12.66
CA PHE A 137 6.67 6.16 11.78
C PHE A 137 6.96 4.65 11.73
N PHE A 138 6.84 3.91 12.84
CA PHE A 138 6.97 2.45 12.83
C PHE A 138 5.96 1.80 11.90
N HIS A 139 4.68 2.17 11.99
CA HIS A 139 3.62 1.61 11.15
C HIS A 139 3.86 1.87 9.66
N TRP A 140 4.12 3.12 9.27
CA TRP A 140 4.27 3.52 7.86
C TRP A 140 5.68 3.36 7.30
N GLY A 141 6.67 3.20 8.15
CA GLY A 141 8.06 2.96 7.80
C GLY A 141 8.43 1.48 7.86
N PRO A 142 9.13 1.04 8.92
CA PRO A 142 9.66 -0.32 9.00
C PRO A 142 8.61 -1.42 8.83
N TYR A 143 7.45 -1.28 9.47
CA TYR A 143 6.37 -2.27 9.43
C TYR A 143 5.78 -2.40 8.02
N TYR A 144 5.41 -1.28 7.42
CA TYR A 144 4.83 -1.17 6.09
C TYR A 144 5.73 -1.77 5.00
N TRP A 145 6.97 -1.31 4.95
CA TRP A 145 7.87 -1.67 3.86
C TRP A 145 8.37 -3.11 3.94
N VAL A 146 8.52 -3.67 5.14
CA VAL A 146 8.80 -5.10 5.28
C VAL A 146 7.63 -5.94 4.78
N LEU A 147 6.39 -5.62 5.19
CA LEU A 147 5.20 -6.36 4.75
C LEU A 147 4.99 -6.28 3.23
N TYR A 148 5.33 -5.16 2.59
CA TYR A 148 5.36 -5.08 1.13
C TYR A 148 6.42 -5.99 0.52
N LEU A 149 7.63 -5.96 1.05
CA LEU A 149 8.76 -6.69 0.47
C LEU A 149 8.63 -8.20 0.56
N ILE A 150 7.90 -8.73 1.55
CA ILE A 150 7.69 -10.18 1.69
C ILE A 150 7.09 -10.80 0.41
N PRO A 151 5.96 -10.36 -0.14
CA PRO A 151 5.46 -10.85 -1.42
C PRO A 151 6.21 -10.30 -2.64
N CYS A 152 6.87 -9.12 -2.51
CA CYS A 152 7.61 -8.52 -3.63
C CYS A 152 8.83 -9.34 -4.05
N ILE A 153 9.58 -9.86 -3.10
CA ILE A 153 10.85 -10.58 -3.38
C ILE A 153 10.63 -11.77 -4.31
N PRO A 154 9.69 -12.71 -4.06
CA PRO A 154 9.43 -13.78 -5.02
C PRO A 154 8.90 -13.27 -6.36
N ILE A 155 8.09 -12.21 -6.39
CA ILE A 155 7.60 -11.63 -7.64
C ILE A 155 8.77 -10.99 -8.42
N PHE A 156 9.70 -10.28 -7.76
CA PHE A 156 10.95 -9.78 -8.39
C PHE A 156 11.71 -10.91 -9.05
N TYR A 157 11.83 -12.06 -8.38
CA TYR A 157 12.51 -13.21 -8.92
C TYR A 157 11.80 -13.78 -10.14
N PHE A 158 10.52 -14.09 -10.03
CA PHE A 158 9.79 -14.73 -11.14
C PHE A 158 9.56 -13.78 -12.33
N MET A 159 9.19 -12.53 -12.09
CA MET A 159 8.94 -11.58 -13.16
C MET A 159 10.21 -10.87 -13.65
N GLY A 160 11.14 -10.55 -12.75
CA GLY A 160 12.35 -9.83 -13.11
C GLY A 160 13.51 -10.72 -13.55
N VAL A 161 13.70 -11.90 -12.92
CA VAL A 161 14.81 -12.82 -13.24
C VAL A 161 14.38 -13.90 -14.22
N ARG A 162 13.33 -14.69 -13.90
CA ARG A 162 12.79 -15.73 -14.80
C ARG A 162 11.97 -15.16 -15.96
N GLN A 163 11.53 -13.90 -15.87
CA GLN A 163 10.77 -13.18 -16.90
C GLN A 163 9.51 -13.94 -17.35
N VAL A 164 8.74 -14.44 -16.36
CA VAL A 164 7.48 -15.13 -16.68
C VAL A 164 6.48 -14.18 -17.31
N LYS A 165 5.78 -14.63 -18.37
CA LYS A 165 4.87 -13.80 -19.16
C LYS A 165 3.53 -13.54 -18.50
N LYS A 166 3.09 -14.43 -17.60
CA LYS A 166 1.85 -14.26 -16.85
C LYS A 166 2.14 -13.40 -15.60
N GLN A 167 1.51 -12.24 -15.51
CA GLN A 167 1.64 -11.35 -14.35
C GLN A 167 0.71 -11.79 -13.22
N ARG A 168 0.87 -13.03 -12.76
CA ARG A 168 0.06 -13.68 -11.73
C ARG A 168 0.92 -14.21 -10.61
N VAL A 169 0.39 -14.13 -9.41
CA VAL A 169 1.09 -14.60 -8.22
C VAL A 169 1.18 -16.13 -8.19
N SER A 170 0.19 -16.83 -8.75
CA SER A 170 0.21 -18.30 -8.87
C SER A 170 1.43 -18.81 -9.62
N GLU A 171 1.96 -18.06 -10.58
CA GLU A 171 3.19 -18.40 -11.31
C GLU A 171 4.40 -18.57 -10.37
N CYS A 172 4.44 -17.81 -9.28
CA CYS A 172 5.49 -17.93 -8.26
C CYS A 172 5.46 -19.28 -7.55
N LEU A 173 4.38 -20.03 -7.64
CA LEU A 173 4.19 -21.31 -6.96
C LEU A 173 4.49 -22.53 -7.87
N THR A 174 4.75 -22.29 -9.15
CA THR A 174 5.04 -23.36 -10.15
C THR A 174 6.15 -24.32 -9.72
N PRO A 175 7.27 -23.90 -9.11
CA PRO A 175 8.33 -24.82 -8.69
C PRO A 175 7.87 -25.82 -7.61
N LEU A 176 6.94 -25.44 -6.75
CA LEU A 176 6.43 -26.33 -5.69
C LEU A 176 5.33 -27.27 -6.17
N PHE A 177 4.35 -26.72 -6.91
CA PHE A 177 3.12 -27.44 -7.25
C PHE A 177 3.10 -27.99 -8.68
N GLY A 178 4.05 -27.56 -9.52
CA GLY A 178 4.14 -27.96 -10.93
C GLY A 178 3.11 -27.28 -11.83
N ARG A 179 3.40 -27.25 -13.14
CA ARG A 179 2.58 -26.56 -14.16
C ARG A 179 1.14 -27.06 -14.20
N LYS A 180 0.94 -28.39 -14.13
CA LYS A 180 -0.39 -29.00 -14.23
C LYS A 180 -1.37 -28.46 -13.16
N LEU A 181 -0.89 -28.26 -11.94
CA LEU A 181 -1.75 -27.77 -10.84
C LEU A 181 -1.97 -26.25 -10.95
N ILE A 182 -0.91 -25.51 -11.31
CA ILE A 182 -0.98 -24.04 -11.42
C ILE A 182 -1.82 -23.59 -12.64
N ASP A 183 -1.73 -24.28 -13.78
CA ASP A 183 -2.59 -24.00 -14.93
C ASP A 183 -4.03 -24.54 -14.77
N GLY A 184 -4.27 -25.34 -13.72
CA GLY A 184 -5.56 -25.90 -13.35
C GLY A 184 -6.41 -24.97 -12.47
N TRP A 185 -7.51 -25.53 -11.91
CA TRP A 185 -8.44 -24.83 -11.05
C TRP A 185 -7.77 -24.27 -9.77
N PHE A 186 -6.75 -24.95 -9.24
CA PHE A 186 -6.03 -24.53 -8.05
C PHE A 186 -5.34 -23.17 -8.24
N GLY A 187 -4.60 -23.00 -9.35
CA GLY A 187 -3.98 -21.70 -9.67
C GLY A 187 -5.00 -20.61 -9.92
N VAL A 188 -6.14 -20.94 -10.56
CA VAL A 188 -7.25 -19.99 -10.73
C VAL A 188 -7.81 -19.53 -9.37
N CYS A 189 -8.07 -20.45 -8.46
CA CYS A 189 -8.54 -20.10 -7.11
C CYS A 189 -7.55 -19.21 -6.36
N LEU A 190 -6.25 -19.52 -6.42
CA LEU A 190 -5.21 -18.69 -5.81
C LEU A 190 -5.22 -17.28 -6.37
N ASP A 191 -5.22 -17.13 -7.70
CA ASP A 191 -5.21 -15.81 -8.33
C ASP A 191 -6.48 -15.02 -8.01
N VAL A 192 -7.64 -15.69 -7.95
CA VAL A 192 -8.91 -15.06 -7.53
C VAL A 192 -8.81 -14.55 -6.09
N PHE A 193 -8.30 -15.35 -5.14
CA PHE A 193 -8.12 -14.91 -3.75
C PHE A 193 -7.16 -13.71 -3.64
N ILE A 194 -6.06 -13.72 -4.39
CA ILE A 194 -5.08 -12.62 -4.38
C ILE A 194 -5.67 -11.34 -4.95
N ILE A 195 -6.39 -11.45 -6.08
CA ILE A 195 -7.05 -10.30 -6.69
C ILE A 195 -8.16 -9.76 -5.76
N MET A 196 -8.87 -10.62 -5.04
CA MET A 196 -9.86 -10.19 -4.04
C MET A 196 -9.21 -9.48 -2.85
N GLY A 197 -8.07 -9.99 -2.36
CA GLY A 197 -7.27 -9.30 -1.34
C GLY A 197 -6.87 -7.89 -1.80
N LEU A 198 -6.36 -7.80 -3.01
CA LEU A 198 -6.00 -6.53 -3.64
C LEU A 198 -7.21 -5.61 -3.84
N ALA A 199 -8.35 -6.14 -4.30
CA ALA A 199 -9.58 -5.37 -4.46
C ALA A 199 -10.10 -4.80 -3.13
N GLY A 200 -10.03 -5.58 -2.04
CA GLY A 200 -10.36 -5.11 -0.69
C GLY A 200 -9.45 -3.97 -0.22
N GLY A 201 -8.13 -4.13 -0.38
CA GLY A 201 -7.14 -3.09 -0.05
C GLY A 201 -7.33 -1.82 -0.86
N ILE A 202 -7.45 -1.94 -2.19
CA ILE A 202 -7.68 -0.81 -3.10
C ILE A 202 -9.03 -0.15 -2.82
N GLY A 203 -10.11 -0.93 -2.68
CA GLY A 203 -11.44 -0.41 -2.41
C GLY A 203 -11.49 0.43 -1.13
N SER A 204 -10.82 -0.04 -0.09
CA SER A 204 -10.68 0.69 1.18
C SER A 204 -9.90 2.00 1.02
N THR A 205 -8.78 1.98 0.32
CA THR A 205 -8.00 3.19 0.02
C THR A 205 -8.80 4.19 -0.78
N LEU A 206 -9.51 3.73 -1.83
CA LEU A 206 -10.29 4.61 -2.67
C LEU A 206 -11.49 5.21 -1.91
N ALA A 207 -12.14 4.44 -1.04
CA ALA A 207 -13.23 4.96 -0.21
C ALA A 207 -12.75 6.08 0.71
N THR A 208 -11.65 5.86 1.43
CA THR A 208 -11.03 6.87 2.30
C THR A 208 -10.55 8.09 1.49
N ALA A 209 -9.99 7.86 0.31
CA ALA A 209 -9.49 8.92 -0.57
C ALA A 209 -10.62 9.78 -1.15
N VAL A 210 -11.74 9.15 -1.55
CA VAL A 210 -12.94 9.88 -2.03
C VAL A 210 -13.50 10.77 -0.92
N GLN A 211 -13.60 10.25 0.30
CA GLN A 211 -14.05 11.04 1.44
C GLN A 211 -13.11 12.22 1.71
N LEU A 212 -11.78 12.00 1.71
CA LEU A 212 -10.81 13.08 1.90
C LEU A 212 -10.93 14.17 0.84
N VAL A 213 -10.94 13.78 -0.44
CA VAL A 213 -11.04 14.75 -1.54
C VAL A 213 -12.39 15.48 -1.49
N SER A 214 -13.48 14.79 -1.13
CA SER A 214 -14.79 15.42 -0.95
C SER A 214 -14.78 16.44 0.19
N GLY A 215 -14.21 16.10 1.34
CA GLY A 215 -14.07 17.02 2.47
C GLY A 215 -13.23 18.25 2.13
N LEU A 216 -12.14 18.07 1.37
CA LEU A 216 -11.32 19.17 0.87
C LEU A 216 -12.09 20.07 -0.13
N TYR A 217 -12.90 19.49 -1.03
CA TYR A 217 -13.78 20.27 -1.91
C TYR A 217 -14.86 21.02 -1.11
N ALA A 218 -15.47 20.35 -0.13
CA ALA A 218 -16.48 20.96 0.73
C ALA A 218 -15.92 22.19 1.45
N ASP A 219 -14.76 22.05 2.09
CA ASP A 219 -14.11 23.14 2.83
C ASP A 219 -13.67 24.28 1.88
N TYR A 220 -13.01 23.96 0.78
CA TYR A 220 -12.48 24.96 -0.14
C TYR A 220 -13.55 25.77 -0.88
N PHE A 221 -14.66 25.13 -1.27
CA PHE A 221 -15.76 25.77 -1.99
C PHE A 221 -16.94 26.19 -1.10
N GLY A 222 -16.84 25.97 0.22
CA GLY A 222 -17.92 26.27 1.15
C GLY A 222 -19.18 25.42 0.94
N LEU A 223 -19.00 24.17 0.50
CA LEU A 223 -20.09 23.23 0.27
C LEU A 223 -20.31 22.36 1.53
N PRO A 224 -21.51 21.83 1.76
CA PRO A 224 -21.72 20.86 2.81
C PRO A 224 -21.05 19.51 2.45
N ASP A 225 -20.29 18.94 3.38
CA ASP A 225 -19.73 17.58 3.22
C ASP A 225 -20.84 16.54 3.42
N THR A 226 -21.39 16.08 2.31
CA THR A 226 -22.52 15.17 2.26
C THR A 226 -22.20 13.90 1.51
N GLN A 227 -22.97 12.84 1.77
CA GLN A 227 -22.89 11.61 1.00
C GLN A 227 -23.09 11.84 -0.51
N ALA A 228 -23.95 12.79 -0.89
CA ALA A 228 -24.14 13.15 -2.28
C ALA A 228 -22.86 13.72 -2.92
N LEU A 229 -22.08 14.52 -2.17
CA LEU A 229 -20.78 15.02 -2.63
C LEU A 229 -19.79 13.87 -2.79
N HIS A 230 -19.72 12.93 -1.84
CA HIS A 230 -18.86 11.73 -1.95
C HIS A 230 -19.20 10.93 -3.21
N LEU A 231 -20.48 10.70 -3.50
CA LEU A 231 -20.92 9.99 -4.70
C LEU A 231 -20.60 10.78 -5.98
N GLY A 232 -20.77 12.09 -5.95
CA GLY A 232 -20.41 12.97 -7.06
C GLY A 232 -18.91 12.92 -7.39
N VAL A 233 -18.08 12.98 -6.36
CA VAL A 233 -16.60 12.85 -6.47
C VAL A 233 -16.24 11.47 -7.01
N LEU A 234 -16.80 10.38 -6.48
CA LEU A 234 -16.58 9.02 -6.99
C LEU A 234 -16.95 8.92 -8.48
N GLY A 235 -18.14 9.43 -8.85
CA GLY A 235 -18.61 9.45 -10.25
C GLY A 235 -17.67 10.23 -11.17
N MET A 236 -17.27 11.42 -10.76
CA MET A 236 -16.31 12.25 -11.50
C MET A 236 -14.99 11.51 -11.75
N PHE A 237 -14.37 10.93 -10.72
CA PHE A 237 -13.11 10.19 -10.86
C PHE A 237 -13.26 8.92 -11.69
N THR A 238 -14.40 8.23 -11.58
CA THR A 238 -14.71 7.07 -12.43
C THR A 238 -14.72 7.48 -13.91
N VAL A 239 -15.40 8.58 -14.25
CA VAL A 239 -15.46 9.09 -15.64
C VAL A 239 -14.09 9.53 -16.14
N ILE A 240 -13.33 10.26 -15.33
CA ILE A 240 -11.95 10.69 -15.68
C ILE A 240 -11.08 9.46 -15.96
N THR A 241 -11.14 8.44 -15.09
CA THR A 241 -10.37 7.21 -15.26
C THR A 241 -10.78 6.44 -16.52
N LEU A 242 -12.09 6.25 -16.77
CA LEU A 242 -12.60 5.62 -17.99
C LEU A 242 -12.11 6.33 -19.27
N GLY A 243 -11.94 7.65 -19.22
CA GLY A 243 -11.34 8.43 -20.30
C GLY A 243 -9.83 8.19 -20.45
N SER A 244 -9.10 8.11 -19.33
CA SER A 244 -7.63 8.00 -19.31
C SER A 244 -7.12 6.61 -19.71
N ILE A 245 -7.78 5.54 -19.27
CA ILE A 245 -7.33 4.15 -19.47
C ILE A 245 -7.39 3.66 -20.93
N ARG A 246 -8.05 4.40 -21.82
CA ARG A 246 -8.02 4.15 -23.28
C ARG A 246 -6.62 4.36 -23.86
N LYS A 247 -5.87 5.30 -23.30
CA LYS A 247 -4.53 5.63 -23.77
C LYS A 247 -3.52 4.69 -23.12
N PRO A 248 -2.44 4.32 -23.82
CA PRO A 248 -1.32 3.63 -23.18
C PRO A 248 -0.81 4.42 -21.98
N LEU A 249 -0.12 3.74 -21.05
CA LEU A 249 0.53 4.39 -19.91
C LEU A 249 1.50 5.45 -20.41
N SER A 250 0.97 6.60 -20.74
CA SER A 250 1.60 7.61 -21.58
C SER A 250 2.59 8.42 -20.77
N LYS A 251 3.47 9.13 -21.48
CA LYS A 251 4.35 10.17 -20.89
C LYS A 251 3.57 11.15 -19.99
N GLY A 252 2.27 11.37 -20.25
CA GLY A 252 1.41 12.24 -19.45
C GLY A 252 1.14 11.74 -18.03
N MET A 253 0.87 10.44 -17.84
CA MET A 253 0.67 9.86 -16.50
C MET A 253 1.96 9.91 -15.67
N ARG A 254 3.11 9.65 -16.31
CA ARG A 254 4.41 9.79 -15.66
C ARG A 254 4.65 11.24 -15.23
N LEU A 255 4.39 12.20 -16.12
CA LEU A 255 4.54 13.62 -15.81
C LEU A 255 3.64 14.06 -14.65
N LEU A 256 2.37 13.62 -14.62
CA LEU A 256 1.45 13.89 -13.51
C LEU A 256 1.96 13.31 -12.19
N SER A 257 2.49 12.09 -12.20
CA SER A 257 3.08 11.46 -11.02
C SER A 257 4.33 12.20 -10.52
N ASP A 258 5.23 12.59 -11.44
CA ASP A 258 6.44 13.35 -11.10
C ASP A 258 6.06 14.73 -10.53
N MET A 259 5.12 15.43 -11.16
CA MET A 259 4.61 16.72 -10.67
C MET A 259 3.97 16.60 -9.29
N ASN A 260 3.19 15.53 -9.08
CA ASN A 260 2.54 15.30 -7.79
C ASN A 260 3.54 15.02 -6.67
N SER A 261 4.61 14.29 -6.97
CA SER A 261 5.70 14.04 -6.01
C SER A 261 6.41 15.33 -5.63
N ILE A 262 6.71 16.19 -6.61
CA ILE A 262 7.31 17.50 -6.36
C ILE A 262 6.36 18.36 -5.53
N LEU A 263 5.08 18.36 -5.87
CA LEU A 263 4.06 19.09 -5.13
C LEU A 263 3.96 18.62 -3.67
N ALA A 264 3.88 17.31 -3.43
CA ALA A 264 3.84 16.75 -2.08
C ALA A 264 5.07 17.12 -1.24
N LEU A 265 6.27 17.03 -1.83
CA LEU A 265 7.52 17.44 -1.16
C LEU A 265 7.55 18.95 -0.91
N SER A 266 7.01 19.76 -1.83
CA SER A 266 6.90 21.22 -1.64
C SER A 266 5.95 21.59 -0.50
N LEU A 267 4.82 20.87 -0.37
CA LEU A 267 3.90 21.04 0.75
C LEU A 267 4.55 20.71 2.09
N LEU A 268 5.32 19.62 2.16
CA LEU A 268 6.12 19.29 3.35
C LEU A 268 7.15 20.40 3.65
N ALA A 269 7.83 20.92 2.63
CA ALA A 269 8.82 21.99 2.80
C ALA A 269 8.17 23.29 3.31
N ILE A 270 6.98 23.65 2.85
CA ILE A 270 6.24 24.82 3.34
C ILE A 270 5.94 24.68 4.84
N VAL A 271 5.45 23.51 5.28
CA VAL A 271 5.16 23.28 6.70
C VAL A 271 6.44 23.27 7.53
N LEU A 272 7.50 22.61 7.03
CA LEU A 272 8.79 22.53 7.72
C LEU A 272 9.42 23.91 7.94
N ILE A 273 9.46 24.74 6.90
CA ILE A 273 10.15 26.04 6.93
C ILE A 273 9.28 27.13 7.55
N GLY A 274 7.99 27.17 7.21
CA GLY A 274 7.06 28.21 7.66
C GLY A 274 6.45 27.94 9.04
N GLY A 275 6.57 26.71 9.55
CA GLY A 275 6.06 26.30 10.86
C GLY A 275 7.12 26.35 11.97
N ALA A 276 7.00 25.44 12.91
CA ALA A 276 7.92 25.33 14.06
C ALA A 276 9.18 24.50 13.68
N THR A 277 10.03 25.02 12.80
CA THR A 277 11.19 24.33 12.22
C THR A 277 12.07 23.61 13.27
N GLY A 278 12.44 24.32 14.34
CA GLY A 278 13.26 23.74 15.42
C GLY A 278 12.58 22.57 16.12
N TYR A 279 11.26 22.65 16.31
CA TYR A 279 10.46 21.56 16.85
C TYR A 279 10.48 20.34 15.93
N PHE A 280 10.32 20.49 14.62
CA PHE A 280 10.33 19.36 13.69
C PHE A 280 11.68 18.64 13.64
N PHE A 281 12.79 19.38 13.69
CA PHE A 281 14.13 18.75 13.79
C PHE A 281 14.33 18.03 15.13
N SER A 282 13.89 18.64 16.23
CA SER A 282 13.92 18.01 17.55
C SER A 282 13.06 16.76 17.59
N LEU A 283 11.80 16.86 17.12
CA LEU A 283 10.87 15.72 17.04
C LEU A 283 11.44 14.61 16.16
N GLY A 284 11.98 14.93 14.98
CA GLY A 284 12.57 13.96 14.07
C GLY A 284 13.77 13.22 14.69
N THR A 285 14.66 13.95 15.35
CA THR A 285 15.79 13.35 16.07
C THR A 285 15.31 12.42 17.18
N ASN A 286 14.36 12.89 17.99
CA ASN A 286 13.76 12.08 19.05
C ASN A 286 13.03 10.85 18.50
N THR A 287 12.28 11.00 17.40
CA THR A 287 11.57 9.89 16.73
C THR A 287 12.52 8.77 16.32
N LEU A 288 13.71 9.09 15.79
CA LEU A 288 14.71 8.08 15.43
C LEU A 288 15.24 7.33 16.67
N GLY A 289 15.52 8.06 17.76
CA GLY A 289 15.93 7.45 19.02
C GLY A 289 14.84 6.56 19.62
N MET A 290 13.62 7.07 19.67
CA MET A 290 12.45 6.34 20.19
C MET A 290 12.16 5.07 19.40
N VAL A 291 12.23 5.13 18.06
CA VAL A 291 12.02 3.93 17.22
C VAL A 291 13.08 2.88 17.52
N LEU A 292 14.35 3.26 17.67
CA LEU A 292 15.41 2.30 18.02
C LEU A 292 15.20 1.66 19.40
N ASP A 293 14.76 2.43 20.37
CA ASP A 293 14.47 1.96 21.73
C ASP A 293 13.28 1.00 21.76
N MET A 294 12.15 1.40 21.17
CA MET A 294 10.91 0.63 21.24
C MET A 294 10.80 -0.48 20.17
N PHE A 295 11.66 -0.51 19.16
CA PHE A 295 11.56 -1.40 18.00
C PHE A 295 11.41 -2.89 18.35
N PRO A 296 12.22 -3.48 19.26
CA PRO A 296 12.06 -4.89 19.63
C PRO A 296 10.69 -5.17 20.25
N ARG A 297 10.20 -4.24 21.05
CA ARG A 297 8.93 -4.36 21.76
C ARG A 297 7.75 -4.29 20.80
N VAL A 298 7.66 -3.24 19.97
CA VAL A 298 6.51 -3.01 19.08
C VAL A 298 6.46 -3.99 17.93
N SER A 299 7.61 -4.49 17.48
CA SER A 299 7.70 -5.44 16.37
C SER A 299 7.02 -6.78 16.63
N GLY A 300 6.93 -7.21 17.88
CA GLY A 300 6.28 -8.46 18.29
C GLY A 300 5.09 -8.29 19.23
N TRP A 301 4.65 -7.04 19.48
CA TRP A 301 3.61 -6.79 20.46
C TRP A 301 2.22 -7.09 19.90
N THR A 302 1.60 -8.13 20.45
CA THR A 302 0.24 -8.59 20.11
C THR A 302 -0.81 -8.19 21.14
N ASP A 303 -0.40 -7.58 22.27
CA ASP A 303 -1.25 -7.27 23.44
C ASP A 303 -2.02 -8.51 23.94
N PRO A 304 -1.34 -9.61 24.33
CA PRO A 304 -1.96 -10.90 24.61
C PRO A 304 -2.94 -10.89 25.78
N PHE A 305 -2.83 -9.90 26.65
CA PHE A 305 -3.73 -9.69 27.78
C PHE A 305 -4.85 -8.68 27.49
N ASN A 306 -4.90 -8.17 26.24
CA ASN A 306 -5.90 -7.21 25.76
C ASN A 306 -6.02 -5.97 26.65
N ALA A 307 -4.88 -5.46 27.12
CA ALA A 307 -4.84 -4.31 28.02
C ALA A 307 -5.23 -3.00 27.31
N SER A 308 -4.90 -2.86 26.04
CA SER A 308 -5.20 -1.68 25.21
C SER A 308 -6.08 -1.97 24.00
N GLY A 309 -6.02 -3.20 23.47
CA GLY A 309 -6.63 -3.57 22.19
C GLY A 309 -6.00 -2.88 20.96
N PHE A 310 -4.96 -2.06 21.16
CA PHE A 310 -4.37 -1.23 20.11
C PHE A 310 -3.80 -2.04 18.93
N PRO A 311 -3.00 -3.12 19.13
CA PRO A 311 -2.48 -3.91 18.02
C PRO A 311 -3.60 -4.54 17.19
N ALA A 312 -4.63 -5.10 17.81
CA ALA A 312 -5.76 -5.71 17.13
C ALA A 312 -6.50 -4.69 16.25
N LYS A 313 -6.67 -3.46 16.74
CA LYS A 313 -7.40 -2.40 16.04
C LYS A 313 -6.56 -1.71 14.96
N TRP A 314 -5.27 -1.46 15.21
CA TRP A 314 -4.44 -0.62 14.33
C TRP A 314 -3.33 -1.38 13.63
N THR A 315 -2.44 -2.06 14.37
CA THR A 315 -1.29 -2.75 13.77
C THR A 315 -1.72 -3.86 12.81
N VAL A 316 -2.75 -4.64 13.19
CA VAL A 316 -3.32 -5.69 12.33
C VAL A 316 -3.97 -5.11 11.09
N PHE A 317 -4.74 -4.03 11.23
CA PHE A 317 -5.34 -3.33 10.10
C PHE A 317 -4.28 -2.85 9.10
N TYR A 318 -3.27 -2.13 9.57
CA TYR A 318 -2.17 -1.69 8.70
C TYR A 318 -1.44 -2.87 8.08
N GLY A 319 -1.16 -3.92 8.86
CA GLY A 319 -0.50 -5.12 8.35
C GLY A 319 -1.26 -5.80 7.23
N ALA A 320 -2.55 -5.94 7.38
CA ALA A 320 -3.44 -6.49 6.37
C ALA A 320 -3.48 -5.61 5.10
N TRP A 321 -3.60 -4.31 5.30
CA TRP A 321 -3.66 -3.34 4.21
C TRP A 321 -2.39 -3.37 3.35
N PHE A 322 -1.23 -3.32 3.99
CA PHE A 322 0.05 -3.33 3.31
C PHE A 322 0.31 -4.66 2.59
N LEU A 323 -0.01 -5.77 3.23
CA LEU A 323 0.14 -7.10 2.63
C LEU A 323 -0.75 -7.26 1.38
N ALA A 324 -1.99 -6.75 1.43
CA ALA A 324 -2.92 -6.79 0.30
C ALA A 324 -2.40 -6.04 -0.94
N TYR A 325 -1.68 -4.93 -0.75
CA TYR A 325 -1.08 -4.15 -1.83
C TYR A 325 0.23 -4.75 -2.38
N GLY A 326 0.85 -5.66 -1.64
CA GLY A 326 2.15 -6.23 -1.99
C GLY A 326 2.28 -6.71 -3.44
N PRO A 327 1.35 -7.51 -3.99
CA PRO A 327 1.42 -7.96 -5.38
C PRO A 327 1.40 -6.83 -6.41
N MET A 328 0.58 -5.78 -6.18
CA MET A 328 0.54 -4.61 -7.07
C MET A 328 1.86 -3.85 -7.06
N MET A 329 2.38 -3.59 -5.87
CA MET A 329 3.64 -2.88 -5.70
C MET A 329 4.82 -3.68 -6.24
N ALA A 330 4.78 -5.01 -6.11
CA ALA A 330 5.80 -5.88 -6.67
C ALA A 330 5.92 -5.78 -8.19
N ILE A 331 4.78 -5.77 -8.91
CA ILE A 331 4.76 -5.60 -10.37
C ILE A 331 5.37 -4.25 -10.74
N PHE A 332 4.97 -3.19 -10.06
CA PHE A 332 5.49 -1.85 -10.30
C PHE A 332 6.99 -1.75 -10.01
N PHE A 333 7.44 -2.19 -8.82
CA PHE A 333 8.85 -2.13 -8.44
C PHE A 333 9.73 -3.01 -9.33
N THR A 334 9.23 -4.16 -9.79
CA THR A 334 9.95 -4.98 -10.77
C THR A 334 10.24 -4.16 -12.03
N GLY A 335 9.22 -3.51 -12.58
CA GLY A 335 9.35 -2.74 -13.83
C GLY A 335 10.38 -1.62 -13.75
N ILE A 336 10.38 -0.86 -12.64
CA ILE A 336 11.31 0.26 -12.46
C ILE A 336 12.72 -0.16 -12.00
N SER A 337 12.89 -1.41 -11.53
CA SER A 337 14.16 -1.92 -10.98
C SER A 337 14.91 -2.85 -11.94
N MET A 338 14.44 -3.02 -13.18
CA MET A 338 15.16 -3.83 -14.17
C MET A 338 16.58 -3.32 -14.36
N GLY A 339 17.54 -4.26 -14.36
CA GLY A 339 18.98 -3.97 -14.41
C GLY A 339 19.63 -3.76 -13.05
N ARG A 340 18.87 -3.75 -11.95
CA ARG A 340 19.38 -3.70 -10.56
C ARG A 340 19.48 -5.09 -9.95
N THR A 341 20.28 -5.24 -8.92
CA THR A 341 20.34 -6.47 -8.11
C THR A 341 19.14 -6.54 -7.14
N LEU A 342 18.82 -7.75 -6.66
CA LEU A 342 17.82 -7.92 -5.61
C LEU A 342 18.18 -7.12 -4.35
N ARG A 343 19.49 -7.05 -4.00
CA ARG A 343 19.97 -6.23 -2.89
C ARG A 343 19.63 -4.77 -3.08
N GLU A 344 20.02 -4.19 -4.22
CA GLU A 344 19.74 -2.78 -4.53
C GLU A 344 18.24 -2.52 -4.52
N THR A 345 17.44 -3.43 -5.09
CA THR A 345 15.99 -3.28 -5.16
C THR A 345 15.36 -3.35 -3.77
N VAL A 346 15.68 -4.37 -2.98
CA VAL A 346 15.12 -4.56 -1.63
C VAL A 346 15.52 -3.42 -0.70
N LEU A 347 16.82 -3.11 -0.61
CA LEU A 347 17.31 -2.06 0.29
C LEU A 347 16.86 -0.67 -0.17
N GLY A 348 16.79 -0.41 -1.48
CA GLY A 348 16.34 0.87 -1.99
C GLY A 348 14.85 1.09 -1.77
N VAL A 349 13.99 0.08 -2.03
CA VAL A 349 12.56 0.15 -1.73
C VAL A 349 12.33 0.39 -0.24
N TYR A 350 13.04 -0.35 0.62
CA TYR A 350 12.96 -0.16 2.06
C TYR A 350 13.43 1.23 2.50
N PHE A 351 14.61 1.67 2.04
CA PHE A 351 15.21 2.94 2.45
C PHE A 351 14.38 4.15 1.99
N PHE A 352 14.08 4.26 0.70
CA PHE A 352 13.32 5.40 0.18
C PHE A 352 11.90 5.42 0.72
N GLY A 353 11.33 4.24 0.94
CA GLY A 353 10.04 4.11 1.58
C GLY A 353 10.04 4.59 3.02
N CYS A 354 10.94 4.10 3.86
CA CYS A 354 11.05 4.56 5.25
C CYS A 354 11.39 6.05 5.35
N LEU A 355 12.26 6.56 4.46
CA LEU A 355 12.61 7.99 4.44
C LEU A 355 11.39 8.88 4.20
N SER A 356 10.57 8.53 3.21
CA SER A 356 9.36 9.32 2.95
C SER A 356 8.34 9.20 4.08
N SER A 357 8.13 8.00 4.65
CA SER A 357 7.28 7.82 5.83
C SER A 357 7.74 8.67 7.01
N PHE A 358 9.04 8.73 7.24
CA PHE A 358 9.63 9.57 8.28
C PHE A 358 9.29 11.05 8.08
N LEU A 359 9.50 11.56 6.87
CA LEU A 359 9.23 12.96 6.55
C LEU A 359 7.76 13.32 6.76
N PHE A 360 6.83 12.49 6.29
CA PHE A 360 5.40 12.74 6.48
C PHE A 360 4.99 12.65 7.95
N SER A 361 5.48 11.65 8.69
CA SER A 361 5.14 11.49 10.11
C SER A 361 5.67 12.63 10.97
N VAL A 362 6.91 13.07 10.73
CA VAL A 362 7.55 14.14 11.51
C VAL A 362 6.98 15.51 11.14
N ILE A 363 6.73 15.79 9.86
CA ILE A 363 6.34 17.14 9.44
C ILE A 363 4.82 17.30 9.55
N PHE A 364 4.02 16.50 8.85
CA PHE A 364 2.56 16.64 8.91
C PHE A 364 1.99 16.11 10.22
N GLY A 365 2.43 14.93 10.67
CA GLY A 365 2.02 14.38 11.95
C GLY A 365 2.50 15.23 13.12
N GLY A 366 3.75 15.66 13.07
CA GLY A 366 4.32 16.58 14.04
C GLY A 366 3.59 17.92 14.09
N PHE A 367 3.12 18.45 12.95
CA PHE A 367 2.34 19.68 12.93
C PHE A 367 0.99 19.53 13.66
N SER A 368 0.27 18.44 13.43
CA SER A 368 -0.98 18.14 14.15
C SER A 368 -0.74 18.00 15.66
N LEU A 369 0.34 17.29 16.06
CA LEU A 369 0.73 17.19 17.47
C LEU A 369 1.13 18.55 18.06
N TYR A 370 1.81 19.39 17.30
CA TYR A 370 2.18 20.73 17.72
C TYR A 370 0.95 21.60 18.04
N LEU A 371 -0.05 21.60 17.14
CA LEU A 371 -1.33 22.29 17.38
C LEU A 371 -2.02 21.80 18.64
N GLN A 372 -2.08 20.48 18.82
CA GLN A 372 -2.69 19.84 20.00
C GLN A 372 -1.95 20.16 21.28
N TYR A 373 -0.62 19.96 21.31
CA TYR A 373 0.22 20.15 22.49
C TYR A 373 0.28 21.60 22.97
N THR A 374 0.35 22.55 22.03
CA THR A 374 0.41 23.99 22.34
C THR A 374 -0.96 24.59 22.68
N GLY A 375 -2.04 23.82 22.53
CA GLY A 375 -3.41 24.31 22.77
C GLY A 375 -3.90 25.30 21.71
N GLN A 376 -3.21 25.43 20.57
CA GLN A 376 -3.64 26.29 19.47
C GLN A 376 -4.92 25.77 18.81
N PHE A 377 -5.07 24.45 18.74
CA PHE A 377 -6.27 23.79 18.24
C PHE A 377 -6.38 22.37 18.79
N ASP A 378 -7.56 21.99 19.31
CA ASP A 378 -7.83 20.63 19.77
C ASP A 378 -8.18 19.74 18.58
N VAL A 379 -7.13 19.23 17.92
CA VAL A 379 -7.25 18.41 16.70
C VAL A 379 -7.95 17.10 17.00
N TYR A 380 -7.71 16.49 18.17
CA TYR A 380 -8.31 15.20 18.53
C TYR A 380 -9.82 15.30 18.81
N ALA A 381 -10.24 16.31 19.55
CA ALA A 381 -11.68 16.58 19.75
C ALA A 381 -12.38 16.89 18.43
N PHE A 382 -11.72 17.63 17.54
CA PHE A 382 -12.25 17.91 16.22
C PHE A 382 -12.38 16.63 15.37
N TYR A 383 -11.39 15.73 15.45
CA TYR A 383 -11.42 14.42 14.77
C TYR A 383 -12.60 13.56 15.25
N LEU A 384 -12.85 13.49 16.56
CA LEU A 384 -13.96 12.74 17.11
C LEU A 384 -15.33 13.28 16.65
N ALA A 385 -15.44 14.60 16.51
CA ALA A 385 -16.69 15.25 16.10
C ALA A 385 -16.94 15.23 14.59
N ASN A 386 -15.87 15.32 13.76
CA ASN A 386 -15.99 15.59 12.34
C ASN A 386 -15.36 14.51 11.43
N GLY A 387 -14.70 13.52 12.03
CA GLY A 387 -14.03 12.42 11.30
C GLY A 387 -12.72 12.82 10.64
N LEU A 388 -12.07 11.81 10.04
CA LEU A 388 -10.72 11.93 9.48
C LEU A 388 -10.61 12.95 8.32
N PRO A 389 -11.48 12.96 7.30
CA PRO A 389 -11.34 13.86 6.15
C PRO A 389 -11.40 15.33 6.53
N ASN A 390 -12.39 15.70 7.34
CA ASN A 390 -12.60 17.08 7.77
C ASN A 390 -11.47 17.56 8.70
N THR A 391 -10.90 16.64 9.49
CA THR A 391 -9.76 16.95 10.36
C THR A 391 -8.52 17.26 9.52
N VAL A 392 -8.24 16.48 8.50
CA VAL A 392 -7.11 16.76 7.60
C VAL A 392 -7.29 18.11 6.90
N SER A 393 -8.49 18.40 6.37
CA SER A 393 -8.78 19.72 5.76
C SER A 393 -8.55 20.86 6.76
N LYS A 394 -9.06 20.70 7.99
CA LYS A 394 -8.88 21.70 9.05
C LYS A 394 -7.41 21.90 9.41
N VAL A 395 -6.64 20.84 9.60
CA VAL A 395 -5.19 20.95 9.88
C VAL A 395 -4.47 21.67 8.75
N VAL A 396 -4.77 21.33 7.49
CA VAL A 396 -4.20 22.00 6.31
C VAL A 396 -4.55 23.50 6.31
N SER A 397 -5.77 23.88 6.67
CA SER A 397 -6.17 25.28 6.77
C SER A 397 -5.47 26.09 7.89
N LEU A 398 -4.86 25.40 8.84
CA LEU A 398 -4.07 26.00 9.94
C LEU A 398 -2.56 26.04 9.64
N THR A 399 -2.12 25.47 8.50
CA THR A 399 -0.70 25.49 8.12
C THR A 399 -0.22 26.89 7.72
N PRO A 400 1.10 27.16 7.79
CA PRO A 400 1.66 28.36 7.21
C PRO A 400 1.28 28.50 5.73
N LEU A 401 1.04 29.72 5.28
CA LEU A 401 0.62 30.02 3.90
C LEU A 401 -0.63 29.24 3.46
N HIS A 402 -1.59 29.03 4.36
CA HIS A 402 -2.81 28.24 4.12
C HIS A 402 -3.55 28.61 2.82
N GLN A 403 -3.51 29.88 2.41
CA GLN A 403 -4.10 30.35 1.15
C GLN A 403 -3.50 29.66 -0.09
N ILE A 404 -2.23 29.24 -0.03
CA ILE A 404 -1.54 28.46 -1.08
C ILE A 404 -1.62 26.98 -0.75
N MET A 405 -1.45 26.62 0.53
CA MET A 405 -1.44 25.23 0.98
C MET A 405 -2.75 24.51 0.68
N SER A 406 -3.91 25.09 1.00
CA SER A 406 -5.20 24.43 0.83
C SER A 406 -5.50 24.06 -0.62
N PRO A 407 -5.43 24.96 -1.62
CA PRO A 407 -5.64 24.60 -3.01
C PRO A 407 -4.56 23.66 -3.55
N ALA A 408 -3.29 23.85 -3.17
CA ALA A 408 -2.21 22.98 -3.60
C ALA A 408 -2.36 21.56 -3.04
N PHE A 409 -2.79 21.42 -1.78
CA PHE A 409 -3.07 20.15 -1.13
C PHE A 409 -4.27 19.45 -1.78
N LEU A 410 -5.35 20.18 -2.09
CA LEU A 410 -6.51 19.68 -2.83
C LEU A 410 -6.10 19.13 -4.21
N ILE A 411 -5.28 19.87 -4.96
CA ILE A 411 -4.74 19.42 -6.26
C ILE A 411 -3.90 18.15 -6.08
N CYS A 412 -3.02 18.15 -5.09
CA CYS A 412 -2.16 16.99 -4.77
C CYS A 412 -3.00 15.73 -4.51
N CYS A 413 -3.99 15.81 -3.64
CA CYS A 413 -4.88 14.68 -3.30
C CYS A 413 -5.73 14.24 -4.51
N THR A 414 -6.19 15.19 -5.32
CA THR A 414 -6.93 14.92 -6.56
C THR A 414 -6.10 14.11 -7.56
N ILE A 415 -4.83 14.49 -7.75
CA ILE A 415 -3.90 13.76 -8.62
C ILE A 415 -3.58 12.38 -8.03
N PHE A 416 -3.32 12.27 -6.73
CA PHE A 416 -3.09 10.98 -6.07
C PHE A 416 -4.25 10.02 -6.25
N LEU A 417 -5.49 10.49 -6.04
CA LEU A 417 -6.67 9.65 -6.23
C LEU A 417 -6.78 9.15 -7.67
N THR A 418 -6.64 10.06 -8.66
CA THR A 418 -6.70 9.72 -10.08
C THR A 418 -5.65 8.68 -10.47
N THR A 419 -4.41 8.88 -10.06
CA THR A 419 -3.30 7.98 -10.38
C THR A 419 -3.44 6.63 -9.70
N THR A 420 -3.99 6.59 -8.48
CA THR A 420 -4.23 5.35 -7.74
C THR A 420 -5.31 4.49 -8.42
N ILE A 421 -6.44 5.08 -8.84
CA ILE A 421 -7.50 4.35 -9.55
C ILE A 421 -6.98 3.80 -10.88
N ASP A 422 -6.25 4.61 -11.66
CA ASP A 422 -5.69 4.17 -12.95
C ASP A 422 -4.70 3.02 -12.77
N ALA A 423 -3.75 3.15 -11.84
CA ALA A 423 -2.76 2.11 -11.55
C ALA A 423 -3.42 0.80 -11.09
N ALA A 424 -4.37 0.88 -10.14
CA ALA A 424 -5.12 -0.26 -9.63
C ALA A 424 -5.87 -0.99 -10.75
N THR A 425 -6.59 -0.23 -11.57
CA THR A 425 -7.34 -0.76 -12.72
C THR A 425 -6.43 -1.51 -13.70
N ARG A 426 -5.25 -0.97 -14.01
CA ARG A 426 -4.28 -1.60 -14.93
C ARG A 426 -3.70 -2.88 -14.34
N VAL A 427 -3.30 -2.88 -13.08
CA VAL A 427 -2.72 -4.07 -12.44
C VAL A 427 -3.75 -5.19 -12.35
N MET A 428 -4.98 -4.90 -11.93
CA MET A 428 -6.03 -5.93 -11.87
C MET A 428 -6.41 -6.46 -13.26
N ALA A 429 -6.40 -5.60 -14.28
CA ALA A 429 -6.56 -6.01 -15.67
C ALA A 429 -5.39 -6.87 -16.17
N SER A 430 -4.16 -6.58 -15.74
CA SER A 430 -2.98 -7.39 -16.05
C SER A 430 -3.08 -8.78 -15.44
N MET A 431 -3.42 -8.87 -14.15
CA MET A 431 -3.55 -10.15 -13.43
C MET A 431 -4.67 -11.02 -14.01
N SER A 432 -5.71 -10.42 -14.61
CA SER A 432 -6.81 -11.10 -15.29
C SER A 432 -6.60 -11.29 -16.79
N SER A 433 -5.38 -11.10 -17.30
CA SER A 433 -4.98 -11.39 -18.68
C SER A 433 -4.31 -12.76 -18.78
N LYS A 434 -4.36 -13.41 -19.98
CA LYS A 434 -3.72 -14.72 -20.21
C LYS A 434 -2.20 -14.61 -20.16
N GLU A 435 -1.64 -13.72 -20.95
CA GLU A 435 -0.22 -13.41 -21.00
C GLU A 435 -0.05 -11.94 -21.36
N ILE A 436 0.98 -11.30 -20.81
CA ILE A 436 1.35 -9.93 -21.15
C ILE A 436 2.83 -9.94 -21.52
N LEU A 437 3.12 -9.60 -22.77
CA LEU A 437 4.49 -9.39 -23.24
C LEU A 437 4.98 -8.02 -22.77
N SER A 438 6.29 -7.84 -22.75
CA SER A 438 6.94 -6.62 -22.23
C SER A 438 6.50 -5.31 -22.91
N ASP A 439 5.99 -5.39 -24.14
CA ASP A 439 5.51 -4.27 -24.94
C ASP A 439 3.97 -4.17 -25.01
N GLN A 440 3.25 -5.06 -24.33
CA GLN A 440 1.79 -5.13 -24.33
C GLN A 440 1.18 -4.49 -23.09
N GLU A 441 -0.04 -3.99 -23.26
CA GLU A 441 -0.92 -3.58 -22.17
C GLU A 441 -2.13 -4.52 -22.05
N PRO A 442 -2.77 -4.57 -20.87
CA PRO A 442 -4.05 -5.25 -20.70
C PRO A 442 -5.09 -4.72 -21.67
N SER A 443 -6.06 -5.56 -22.03
CA SER A 443 -7.13 -5.13 -22.93
C SER A 443 -7.92 -3.96 -22.34
N VAL A 444 -8.33 -3.03 -23.19
CA VAL A 444 -9.14 -1.87 -22.79
C VAL A 444 -10.45 -2.32 -22.11
N THR A 445 -11.04 -3.40 -22.63
CA THR A 445 -12.25 -4.01 -22.05
C THR A 445 -12.02 -4.47 -20.62
N SER A 446 -10.88 -5.15 -20.31
CA SER A 446 -10.54 -5.55 -18.96
C SER A 446 -10.40 -4.35 -18.03
N LYS A 447 -9.70 -3.31 -18.51
CA LYS A 447 -9.53 -2.07 -17.76
C LYS A 447 -10.87 -1.40 -17.44
N TYR A 448 -11.81 -1.35 -18.38
CA TYR A 448 -13.16 -0.83 -18.13
C TYR A 448 -13.93 -1.64 -17.10
N ILE A 449 -13.93 -2.96 -17.23
CA ILE A 449 -14.60 -3.86 -16.29
C ILE A 449 -14.06 -3.62 -14.88
N TRP A 450 -12.74 -3.57 -14.71
CA TRP A 450 -12.12 -3.36 -13.39
C TRP A 450 -12.37 -1.96 -12.83
N CYS A 451 -12.33 -0.91 -13.64
CA CYS A 451 -12.64 0.45 -13.20
C CYS A 451 -14.08 0.54 -12.65
N ILE A 452 -15.04 0.01 -13.38
CA ILE A 452 -16.45 0.01 -12.96
C ILE A 452 -16.66 -0.86 -11.72
N SER A 453 -16.05 -2.07 -11.67
CA SER A 453 -16.20 -2.97 -10.54
C SER A 453 -15.59 -2.42 -9.25
N LEU A 454 -14.43 -1.77 -9.32
CA LEU A 454 -13.83 -1.07 -8.19
C LEU A 454 -14.72 0.11 -7.74
N SER A 455 -15.27 0.88 -8.67
CA SER A 455 -16.18 1.98 -8.34
C SER A 455 -17.45 1.48 -7.65
N ILE A 456 -17.99 0.33 -8.06
CA ILE A 456 -19.14 -0.31 -7.39
C ILE A 456 -18.78 -0.77 -5.98
N LEU A 457 -17.58 -1.36 -5.80
CA LEU A 457 -17.11 -1.74 -4.46
C LEU A 457 -16.96 -0.53 -3.55
N VAL A 458 -16.32 0.54 -4.04
CA VAL A 458 -16.16 1.80 -3.31
C VAL A 458 -17.50 2.42 -2.95
N LEU A 459 -18.46 2.40 -3.88
CA LEU A 459 -19.85 2.83 -3.64
C LEU A 459 -20.44 2.08 -2.44
N GLY A 460 -20.34 0.75 -2.42
CA GLY A 460 -20.84 -0.06 -1.30
C GLY A 460 -20.20 0.32 0.04
N VAL A 461 -18.87 0.50 0.06
CA VAL A 461 -18.14 0.92 1.26
C VAL A 461 -18.55 2.32 1.74
N LEU A 462 -18.73 3.27 0.83
CA LEU A 462 -19.17 4.65 1.16
C LEU A 462 -20.60 4.68 1.71
N LEU A 463 -21.50 3.81 1.24
CA LEU A 463 -22.89 3.74 1.70
C LEU A 463 -23.02 3.13 3.10
N VAL A 464 -22.21 2.12 3.43
CA VAL A 464 -22.19 1.56 4.79
C VAL A 464 -21.56 2.55 5.78
N GLY A 465 -20.51 3.25 5.36
CA GLY A 465 -19.81 4.23 6.16
C GLY A 465 -18.99 3.60 7.30
N GLY A 466 -18.22 4.46 7.97
CA GLY A 466 -17.42 4.08 9.14
C GLY A 466 -16.05 3.48 8.79
N LEU A 467 -15.07 3.81 9.65
CA LEU A 467 -13.69 3.30 9.51
C LEU A 467 -13.62 1.79 9.75
N GLU A 468 -14.44 1.29 10.66
CA GLU A 468 -14.48 -0.13 11.04
C GLU A 468 -14.81 -1.04 9.85
N ILE A 469 -15.69 -0.60 8.96
CA ILE A 469 -16.04 -1.36 7.74
C ILE A 469 -14.84 -1.45 6.79
N ILE A 470 -14.14 -0.34 6.63
CA ILE A 470 -12.92 -0.28 5.81
C ILE A 470 -11.86 -1.24 6.38
N GLN A 471 -11.67 -1.20 7.70
CA GLN A 471 -10.72 -2.08 8.40
C GLN A 471 -11.11 -3.56 8.26
N ALA A 472 -12.39 -3.88 8.44
CA ALA A 472 -12.90 -5.24 8.33
C ALA A 472 -12.67 -5.84 6.94
N LEU A 473 -13.01 -5.11 5.89
CA LEU A 473 -12.84 -5.57 4.50
C LEU A 473 -11.38 -5.89 4.18
N VAL A 474 -10.46 -5.02 4.59
CA VAL A 474 -9.02 -5.21 4.36
C VAL A 474 -8.50 -6.44 5.10
N VAL A 475 -8.81 -6.55 6.41
CA VAL A 475 -8.30 -7.64 7.25
C VAL A 475 -8.82 -8.99 6.77
N LEU A 476 -10.12 -9.08 6.45
CA LEU A 476 -10.71 -10.32 5.92
C LEU A 476 -10.11 -10.72 4.57
N ALA A 477 -9.99 -9.76 3.65
CA ALA A 477 -9.47 -10.01 2.31
C ALA A 477 -7.99 -10.42 2.31
N ALA A 478 -7.21 -10.00 3.30
CA ALA A 478 -5.78 -10.27 3.38
C ALA A 478 -5.41 -11.57 4.15
N ILE A 479 -6.34 -12.22 4.86
CA ILE A 479 -6.04 -13.47 5.60
C ILE A 479 -5.37 -14.54 4.73
N PRO A 480 -5.88 -14.88 3.53
CA PRO A 480 -5.25 -15.90 2.71
C PRO A 480 -3.81 -15.55 2.34
N LEU A 481 -3.48 -14.25 2.23
CA LEU A 481 -2.16 -13.80 1.86
C LEU A 481 -1.10 -14.13 2.91
N LEU A 482 -1.47 -14.29 4.19
CA LEU A 482 -0.54 -14.72 5.24
C LEU A 482 0.16 -16.03 4.88
N GLY A 483 -0.62 -17.04 4.48
CA GLY A 483 -0.07 -18.34 4.07
C GLY A 483 0.56 -18.32 2.67
N ILE A 484 -0.10 -17.65 1.72
CA ILE A 484 0.35 -17.57 0.33
C ILE A 484 1.74 -16.93 0.25
N CYS A 485 2.00 -15.83 0.97
CA CYS A 485 3.31 -15.16 0.97
C CYS A 485 4.43 -16.07 1.49
N VAL A 486 4.18 -16.87 2.53
CA VAL A 486 5.17 -17.82 3.04
C VAL A 486 5.48 -18.88 1.98
N ILE A 487 4.45 -19.48 1.37
CA ILE A 487 4.62 -20.51 0.35
C ILE A 487 5.32 -19.96 -0.90
N MET A 488 5.03 -18.72 -1.32
CA MET A 488 5.71 -18.05 -2.43
C MET A 488 7.22 -17.94 -2.19
N ASN A 489 7.62 -17.58 -0.97
CA ASN A 489 9.04 -17.45 -0.62
C ASN A 489 9.74 -18.81 -0.57
N ILE A 490 9.10 -19.86 -0.06
CA ILE A 490 9.60 -21.25 -0.12
C ILE A 490 9.78 -21.69 -1.58
N SER A 491 8.80 -21.38 -2.44
CA SER A 491 8.85 -21.69 -3.87
C SER A 491 10.00 -20.97 -4.57
N MET A 492 10.22 -19.70 -4.24
CA MET A 492 11.35 -18.94 -4.76
C MET A 492 12.70 -19.59 -4.38
N PHE A 493 12.88 -20.00 -3.13
CA PHE A 493 14.12 -20.69 -2.74
C PHE A 493 14.37 -21.95 -3.55
N LYS A 494 13.31 -22.74 -3.81
CA LYS A 494 13.42 -23.92 -4.68
C LYS A 494 13.84 -23.51 -6.10
N ALA A 495 13.18 -22.50 -6.67
CA ALA A 495 13.50 -21.95 -7.98
C ALA A 495 14.94 -21.43 -8.07
N VAL A 496 15.40 -20.70 -7.07
CA VAL A 496 16.78 -20.18 -7.04
C VAL A 496 17.80 -21.32 -6.96
N ARG A 497 17.53 -22.40 -6.21
CA ARG A 497 18.42 -23.57 -6.18
C ARG A 497 18.50 -24.28 -7.52
N GLU A 498 17.41 -24.29 -8.29
CA GLU A 498 17.38 -24.85 -9.65
C GLU A 498 18.20 -23.99 -10.63
N ASP A 499 18.04 -22.66 -10.57
CA ASP A 499 18.66 -21.71 -11.51
C ASP A 499 20.12 -21.38 -11.14
N PHE A 500 20.45 -21.40 -9.84
CA PHE A 500 21.75 -21.04 -9.27
C PHE A 500 22.24 -22.08 -8.26
N PRO A 501 22.54 -23.32 -8.68
CA PRO A 501 22.90 -24.41 -7.77
C PRO A 501 24.12 -24.13 -6.89
N ASN A 502 25.01 -23.26 -7.35
CA ASN A 502 26.25 -22.88 -6.68
C ASN A 502 26.24 -21.43 -6.14
N ILE A 503 25.07 -20.90 -5.81
CA ILE A 503 24.93 -19.49 -5.40
C ILE A 503 25.81 -19.07 -4.20
N TRP A 504 26.16 -20.04 -3.35
CA TRP A 504 27.06 -19.84 -2.19
C TRP A 504 28.54 -19.95 -2.53
N ALA A 505 28.91 -20.47 -3.72
CA ALA A 505 30.29 -20.49 -4.17
C ALA A 505 30.65 -19.11 -4.77
N ALA A 506 31.85 -18.61 -4.44
CA ALA A 506 32.23 -17.21 -4.58
C ALA A 506 32.17 -16.60 -6.01
N ASN A 507 32.05 -17.41 -7.08
CA ASN A 507 32.32 -16.96 -8.44
C ASN A 507 31.21 -17.20 -9.49
N LEU A 508 30.01 -17.63 -9.14
CA LEU A 508 28.99 -17.96 -10.15
C LEU A 508 27.67 -17.18 -9.93
N LEU A 509 27.53 -16.08 -10.65
CA LEU A 509 26.34 -15.19 -10.61
C LEU A 509 25.55 -15.23 -11.94
N TYR A 510 25.61 -16.33 -12.72
CA TYR A 510 24.99 -16.41 -14.02
C TYR A 510 23.99 -17.55 -14.13
N ILE A 511 22.80 -17.25 -14.69
CA ILE A 511 22.00 -18.27 -15.38
C ILE A 511 22.73 -18.53 -16.69
N ASP A 512 23.34 -19.70 -16.83
CA ASP A 512 23.85 -20.19 -18.10
C ASP A 512 22.63 -20.55 -18.97
N LYS A 513 22.19 -19.59 -19.82
CA LYS A 513 21.06 -19.80 -20.71
C LYS A 513 21.26 -20.95 -21.71
N GLU A 514 22.51 -21.35 -21.95
CA GLU A 514 22.80 -22.49 -22.83
C GLU A 514 22.42 -23.85 -22.20
N LYS A 515 22.39 -23.95 -20.85
CA LYS A 515 21.98 -25.17 -20.17
C LYS A 515 20.48 -25.28 -19.88
N SER A 516 19.72 -24.19 -20.00
CA SER A 516 18.25 -24.19 -19.87
C SER A 516 17.52 -24.34 -21.22
N GLY A 517 18.24 -24.56 -22.29
CA GLY A 517 17.70 -24.82 -23.61
C GLY A 517 16.92 -26.13 -23.65
N GLY A 518 15.59 -26.04 -23.58
CA GLY A 518 14.75 -27.14 -23.95
C GLY A 518 13.78 -27.72 -22.94
N LYS A 519 13.26 -26.95 -21.97
CA LYS A 519 12.04 -27.33 -21.25
C LYS A 519 11.22 -26.05 -20.96
N ALA A 520 10.61 -25.52 -22.02
CA ALA A 520 9.52 -24.56 -21.91
C ALA A 520 8.18 -25.28 -22.04
#